data_c5d6284b4840d847fe33bc55aed252ab
#
_entry.id   c5d6284b4840d847fe33bc55aed252ab
#
_cell.length_a   1.000
_cell.length_b   1.000
_cell.length_c   1.000
_cell.angle_alpha   90.00
_cell.angle_beta   90.00
_cell.angle_gamma   90.00
#
_symmetry.space_group_name_H-M   'P 1'
#
loop_
_entity.id
_entity.type
_entity.pdbx_description
1 polymer ?
#
loop_
_entity_poly.entity_id
_entity_poly.type
_entity_poly.pdbx_seq_one_letter_code
_entity_poly.pdbx_strand_id
1 'polypeptide(L)'
;MKHPSNIDVSVLILFFNRPDFLQKVFDEVKKARPSRLFLYQDGPRGEQDMERIMQCRQVVADIDWECEVHQLYQEKNYGCDPSEYLSQKWAFSIVDRCIVLEDDDVPSQSFFPFCKELLDRYADDERIGMIAGFNSDEVTPDVPDDYFFTTVFSIWGWASWRRVIDQWDSHYTFLDDSHTMQQVRDLWKLRLYRPHLLDMCYHHRDSGKEYYETIFLMSLVLNHQLAIMPTRNLVNNLGATPDSTHYAANLNTIPARLRRMYTMKRHDLQFPLRHPAHIIEHIAFKEHVYRTNAWGHPWLKVARSFEELFNNLRRGNFKQIGQAIRNRWHILTGKNKYK
;
A
#
# COMPACT_ATOMS: atom_id res chain seq x y z
N MET A 1 -26.56 -12.68 -21.26
CA MET A 1 -26.73 -13.12 -19.85
C MET A 1 -25.43 -12.84 -19.13
N LYS A 2 -25.47 -12.31 -17.90
CA LYS A 2 -24.26 -12.13 -17.09
C LYS A 2 -23.78 -13.49 -16.57
N HIS A 3 -22.48 -13.63 -16.42
CA HIS A 3 -21.88 -14.79 -15.76
C HIS A 3 -22.18 -14.75 -14.26
N PRO A 4 -22.28 -15.89 -13.56
CA PRO A 4 -22.41 -15.88 -12.10
C PRO A 4 -21.14 -15.30 -11.44
N SER A 5 -21.27 -14.74 -10.24
CA SER A 5 -20.12 -14.43 -9.41
C SER A 5 -19.34 -15.71 -9.05
N ASN A 6 -18.00 -15.62 -8.97
CA ASN A 6 -17.17 -16.78 -8.64
C ASN A 6 -16.75 -16.80 -7.18
N ILE A 7 -16.67 -15.62 -6.57
CA ILE A 7 -16.14 -15.49 -5.22
C ILE A 7 -16.95 -14.47 -4.42
N ASP A 8 -17.39 -14.88 -3.24
CA ASP A 8 -18.13 -14.01 -2.33
C ASP A 8 -17.17 -13.15 -1.51
N VAL A 9 -16.71 -12.07 -2.14
CA VAL A 9 -15.84 -11.08 -1.53
C VAL A 9 -16.14 -9.69 -2.10
N SER A 10 -15.93 -8.66 -1.29
CA SER A 10 -16.00 -7.27 -1.71
C SER A 10 -14.64 -6.80 -2.19
N VAL A 11 -14.59 -6.09 -3.31
CA VAL A 11 -13.36 -5.49 -3.86
C VAL A 11 -13.60 -3.99 -4.08
N LEU A 12 -12.75 -3.16 -3.50
CA LEU A 12 -12.66 -1.73 -3.80
C LEU A 12 -11.54 -1.53 -4.83
N ILE A 13 -11.86 -0.83 -5.92
CA ILE A 13 -10.87 -0.28 -6.85
C ILE A 13 -10.94 1.24 -6.73
N LEU A 14 -9.82 1.85 -6.34
CA LEU A 14 -9.69 3.29 -6.36
C LEU A 14 -8.81 3.71 -7.54
N PHE A 15 -9.25 4.73 -8.27
CA PHE A 15 -8.60 5.16 -9.51
C PHE A 15 -8.82 6.65 -9.77
N PHE A 16 -8.01 7.19 -10.70
CA PHE A 16 -8.15 8.58 -11.11
C PHE A 16 -8.26 8.72 -12.62
N ASN A 17 -7.15 8.82 -13.35
CA ASN A 17 -7.10 9.12 -14.77
C ASN A 17 -6.04 8.31 -15.54
N ARG A 18 -5.79 7.05 -15.14
CA ARG A 18 -4.82 6.15 -15.76
C ARG A 18 -5.50 4.91 -16.38
N PRO A 19 -6.27 5.06 -17.49
CA PRO A 19 -7.08 3.97 -18.05
C PRO A 19 -6.26 2.72 -18.43
N ASP A 20 -5.03 2.89 -18.95
CA ASP A 20 -4.17 1.78 -19.37
C ASP A 20 -3.69 0.90 -18.19
N PHE A 21 -3.51 1.48 -17.00
CA PHE A 21 -3.18 0.75 -15.77
C PHE A 21 -4.42 0.11 -15.20
N LEU A 22 -5.48 0.89 -15.05
CA LEU A 22 -6.77 0.43 -14.55
C LEU A 22 -7.30 -0.76 -15.35
N GLN A 23 -7.13 -0.79 -16.67
CA GLN A 23 -7.54 -1.92 -17.51
C GLN A 23 -6.89 -3.22 -17.04
N LYS A 24 -5.59 -3.21 -16.72
CA LYS A 24 -4.87 -4.42 -16.27
C LYS A 24 -5.36 -4.91 -14.91
N VAL A 25 -5.66 -4.00 -14.01
CA VAL A 25 -6.23 -4.34 -12.69
C VAL A 25 -7.66 -4.88 -12.86
N PHE A 26 -8.48 -4.17 -13.64
CA PHE A 26 -9.87 -4.55 -13.87
C PHE A 26 -10.00 -5.89 -14.61
N ASP A 27 -9.10 -6.20 -15.54
CA ASP A 27 -9.06 -7.51 -16.22
C ASP A 27 -8.88 -8.67 -15.23
N GLU A 28 -8.05 -8.50 -14.19
CA GLU A 28 -7.87 -9.53 -13.17
C GLU A 28 -9.10 -9.61 -12.22
N VAL A 29 -9.70 -8.48 -11.87
CA VAL A 29 -10.95 -8.45 -11.10
C VAL A 29 -12.11 -9.08 -11.87
N LYS A 30 -12.21 -8.80 -13.18
CA LYS A 30 -13.21 -9.41 -14.07
C LYS A 30 -13.07 -10.92 -14.16
N LYS A 31 -11.84 -11.46 -14.20
CA LYS A 31 -11.60 -12.92 -14.15
C LYS A 31 -12.03 -13.52 -12.80
N ALA A 32 -11.77 -12.83 -11.71
CA ALA A 32 -12.14 -13.27 -10.37
C ALA A 32 -13.64 -13.22 -10.10
N ARG A 33 -14.37 -12.31 -10.73
CA ARG A 33 -15.82 -12.11 -10.60
C ARG A 33 -16.30 -12.03 -9.15
N PRO A 34 -15.87 -11.01 -8.38
CA PRO A 34 -16.31 -10.82 -7.00
C PRO A 34 -17.81 -10.55 -6.92
N SER A 35 -18.44 -10.92 -5.80
CA SER A 35 -19.88 -10.69 -5.56
C SER A 35 -20.23 -9.21 -5.37
N ARG A 36 -19.25 -8.38 -4.90
CA ARG A 36 -19.44 -6.94 -4.70
C ARG A 36 -18.23 -6.17 -5.23
N LEU A 37 -18.50 -5.04 -5.84
CA LEU A 37 -17.50 -4.14 -6.41
C LEU A 37 -17.78 -2.70 -5.99
N PHE A 38 -16.75 -2.07 -5.40
CA PHE A 38 -16.74 -0.66 -5.06
C PHE A 38 -15.81 0.06 -6.02
N LEU A 39 -16.32 1.07 -6.70
CA LEU A 39 -15.61 1.87 -7.68
C LEU A 39 -15.51 3.31 -7.15
N TYR A 40 -14.34 3.71 -6.70
CA TYR A 40 -14.09 5.09 -6.28
C TYR A 40 -13.20 5.78 -7.31
N GLN A 41 -13.63 6.96 -7.77
CA GLN A 41 -12.83 7.78 -8.66
C GLN A 41 -12.70 9.20 -8.10
N ASP A 42 -11.47 9.70 -7.98
CA ASP A 42 -11.21 11.09 -7.65
C ASP A 42 -11.65 12.02 -8.79
N GLY A 43 -12.06 13.24 -8.45
CA GLY A 43 -12.54 14.21 -9.42
C GLY A 43 -11.44 14.87 -10.24
N PRO A 44 -11.79 15.61 -11.30
CA PRO A 44 -10.83 16.27 -12.17
C PRO A 44 -10.11 17.43 -11.45
N ARG A 45 -8.82 17.62 -11.76
CA ARG A 45 -8.06 18.82 -11.39
C ARG A 45 -8.40 20.00 -12.32
N GLY A 46 -8.94 19.67 -13.51
CA GLY A 46 -9.34 20.60 -14.55
C GLY A 46 -9.84 19.86 -15.77
N GLU A 47 -10.25 20.59 -16.81
CA GLU A 47 -10.82 20.01 -18.05
C GLU A 47 -9.88 19.02 -18.75
N GLN A 48 -8.58 19.20 -18.61
CA GLN A 48 -7.56 18.31 -19.20
C GLN A 48 -7.62 16.87 -18.66
N ASP A 49 -8.21 16.63 -17.50
CA ASP A 49 -8.34 15.28 -16.93
C ASP A 49 -9.60 14.55 -17.42
N MET A 50 -10.61 15.27 -17.92
CA MET A 50 -11.95 14.74 -18.19
C MET A 50 -11.95 13.60 -19.20
N GLU A 51 -11.18 13.68 -20.28
CA GLU A 51 -11.11 12.63 -21.28
C GLU A 51 -10.65 11.30 -20.66
N ARG A 52 -9.55 11.33 -19.92
CA ARG A 52 -8.97 10.13 -19.27
C ARG A 52 -9.86 9.62 -18.13
N ILE A 53 -10.51 10.52 -17.39
CA ILE A 53 -11.51 10.16 -16.36
C ILE A 53 -12.66 9.37 -17.01
N MET A 54 -13.18 9.83 -18.17
CA MET A 54 -14.25 9.12 -18.86
C MET A 54 -13.78 7.78 -19.44
N GLN A 55 -12.55 7.69 -19.95
CA GLN A 55 -11.95 6.43 -20.39
C GLN A 55 -11.85 5.43 -19.22
N CYS A 56 -11.44 5.85 -18.02
CA CYS A 56 -11.44 5.00 -16.83
C CYS A 56 -12.85 4.48 -16.51
N ARG A 57 -13.88 5.32 -16.60
CA ARG A 57 -15.27 4.90 -16.38
C ARG A 57 -15.73 3.88 -17.41
N GLN A 58 -15.29 3.99 -18.66
CA GLN A 58 -15.58 3.00 -19.70
C GLN A 58 -14.94 1.64 -19.39
N VAL A 59 -13.70 1.62 -18.88
CA VAL A 59 -13.02 0.39 -18.45
C VAL A 59 -13.85 -0.35 -17.40
N VAL A 60 -14.23 0.32 -16.33
CA VAL A 60 -14.95 -0.31 -15.21
C VAL A 60 -16.43 -0.52 -15.45
N ALA A 61 -16.98 -0.02 -16.56
CA ALA A 61 -18.37 -0.28 -16.96
C ALA A 61 -18.58 -1.68 -17.56
N ASP A 62 -17.51 -2.37 -17.99
CA ASP A 62 -17.56 -3.69 -18.63
C ASP A 62 -17.72 -4.84 -17.61
N ILE A 63 -18.79 -4.76 -16.80
CA ILE A 63 -19.13 -5.77 -15.79
C ILE A 63 -20.12 -6.77 -16.40
N ASP A 64 -19.59 -7.93 -16.85
CA ASP A 64 -20.33 -9.00 -17.50
C ASP A 64 -20.73 -10.16 -16.57
N TRP A 65 -20.58 -10.00 -15.26
CA TRP A 65 -20.98 -10.97 -14.24
C TRP A 65 -22.01 -10.39 -13.25
N GLU A 66 -22.66 -11.27 -12.49
CA GLU A 66 -23.54 -10.88 -11.41
C GLU A 66 -22.73 -10.27 -10.26
N CYS A 67 -22.95 -8.99 -10.01
CA CYS A 67 -22.18 -8.21 -9.05
C CYS A 67 -23.03 -7.07 -8.49
N GLU A 68 -23.01 -6.90 -7.19
CA GLU A 68 -23.51 -5.70 -6.53
C GLU A 68 -22.45 -4.58 -6.69
N VAL A 69 -22.79 -3.51 -7.41
CA VAL A 69 -21.86 -2.45 -7.75
C VAL A 69 -22.21 -1.16 -7.02
N HIS A 70 -21.23 -0.65 -6.26
CA HIS A 70 -21.30 0.65 -5.62
C HIS A 70 -20.31 1.60 -6.32
N GLN A 71 -20.77 2.80 -6.64
CA GLN A 71 -19.96 3.81 -7.33
C GLN A 71 -19.96 5.11 -6.54
N LEU A 72 -18.77 5.66 -6.34
CA LEU A 72 -18.56 6.99 -5.78
C LEU A 72 -17.55 7.75 -6.64
N TYR A 73 -18.06 8.56 -7.55
CA TYR A 73 -17.26 9.41 -8.44
C TYR A 73 -17.29 10.84 -7.93
N GLN A 74 -16.13 11.37 -7.56
CA GLN A 74 -16.03 12.69 -6.97
C GLN A 74 -16.15 13.79 -8.04
N GLU A 75 -16.80 14.88 -7.69
CA GLU A 75 -16.94 16.05 -8.58
C GLU A 75 -15.70 16.94 -8.55
N LYS A 76 -14.98 16.97 -7.43
CA LYS A 76 -13.74 17.74 -7.24
C LYS A 76 -12.57 16.82 -6.95
N ASN A 77 -11.36 17.26 -7.28
CA ASN A 77 -10.14 16.55 -6.95
C ASN A 77 -9.78 16.75 -5.47
N TYR A 78 -9.65 15.65 -4.74
CA TYR A 78 -9.18 15.63 -3.36
C TYR A 78 -7.67 15.38 -3.26
N GLY A 79 -7.08 14.81 -4.32
CA GLY A 79 -5.71 14.34 -4.34
C GLY A 79 -5.57 12.90 -3.87
N CYS A 80 -4.37 12.33 -4.03
CA CYS A 80 -4.09 10.91 -3.80
C CYS A 80 -4.45 10.51 -2.37
N ASP A 81 -3.71 11.01 -1.36
CA ASP A 81 -3.85 10.58 0.03
C ASP A 81 -5.27 10.75 0.62
N PRO A 82 -5.96 11.92 0.46
CA PRO A 82 -7.35 12.04 0.93
C PRO A 82 -8.33 11.13 0.19
N SER A 83 -8.14 10.91 -1.12
CA SER A 83 -9.00 10.01 -1.90
C SER A 83 -8.89 8.57 -1.43
N GLU A 84 -7.68 8.11 -1.11
CA GLU A 84 -7.43 6.79 -0.54
C GLU A 84 -8.14 6.63 0.81
N TYR A 85 -7.98 7.59 1.71
CA TYR A 85 -8.68 7.58 3.01
C TYR A 85 -10.20 7.56 2.85
N LEU A 86 -10.74 8.46 2.02
CA LEU A 86 -12.18 8.60 1.80
C LEU A 86 -12.80 7.35 1.16
N SER A 87 -12.14 6.78 0.15
CA SER A 87 -12.61 5.57 -0.55
C SER A 87 -12.73 4.38 0.39
N GLN A 88 -11.73 4.20 1.24
CA GLN A 88 -11.67 3.10 2.19
C GLN A 88 -12.71 3.29 3.31
N LYS A 89 -12.80 4.48 3.92
CA LYS A 89 -13.85 4.79 4.91
C LYS A 89 -15.25 4.58 4.31
N TRP A 90 -15.47 4.97 3.05
CA TRP A 90 -16.75 4.76 2.37
C TRP A 90 -17.05 3.28 2.16
N ALA A 91 -16.14 2.49 1.59
CA ALA A 91 -16.40 1.07 1.31
C ALA A 91 -16.66 0.30 2.60
N PHE A 92 -15.81 0.51 3.63
CA PHE A 92 -15.95 -0.17 4.92
C PHE A 92 -17.13 0.35 5.77
N SER A 93 -17.76 1.48 5.43
CA SER A 93 -19.04 1.87 6.04
C SER A 93 -20.22 1.01 5.55
N ILE A 94 -20.06 0.34 4.40
CA ILE A 94 -21.13 -0.47 3.77
C ILE A 94 -20.91 -1.96 4.04
N VAL A 95 -19.63 -2.44 3.99
CA VAL A 95 -19.29 -3.85 4.18
C VAL A 95 -18.33 -4.06 5.35
N ASP A 96 -18.38 -5.26 5.97
CA ASP A 96 -17.54 -5.57 7.13
C ASP A 96 -16.11 -5.96 6.75
N ARG A 97 -15.86 -6.31 5.50
CA ARG A 97 -14.56 -6.74 4.97
C ARG A 97 -14.45 -6.44 3.50
N CYS A 98 -13.25 -6.04 3.06
CA CYS A 98 -13.02 -5.65 1.68
C CYS A 98 -11.55 -5.87 1.28
N ILE A 99 -11.34 -6.25 0.01
CA ILE A 99 -10.05 -6.15 -0.68
C ILE A 99 -9.93 -4.74 -1.24
N VAL A 100 -8.75 -4.14 -1.14
CA VAL A 100 -8.45 -2.80 -1.65
C VAL A 100 -7.36 -2.89 -2.70
N LEU A 101 -7.62 -2.35 -3.88
CA LEU A 101 -6.70 -2.26 -5.02
C LEU A 101 -6.67 -0.83 -5.54
N GLU A 102 -5.46 -0.35 -5.85
CA GLU A 102 -5.26 0.87 -6.62
C GLU A 102 -5.26 0.57 -8.13
N ASP A 103 -5.35 1.60 -8.97
CA ASP A 103 -5.42 1.42 -10.42
C ASP A 103 -4.13 0.89 -11.05
N ASP A 104 -3.07 0.71 -10.29
CA ASP A 104 -1.80 0.11 -10.72
C ASP A 104 -1.39 -1.16 -9.93
N ASP A 105 -2.24 -1.63 -9.02
CA ASP A 105 -2.06 -2.86 -8.26
C ASP A 105 -2.63 -4.06 -9.00
N VAL A 106 -1.81 -4.80 -9.73
CA VAL A 106 -2.26 -5.95 -10.53
C VAL A 106 -2.14 -7.24 -9.72
N PRO A 107 -3.28 -7.84 -9.25
CA PRO A 107 -3.25 -9.07 -8.47
C PRO A 107 -3.09 -10.33 -9.33
N SER A 108 -2.56 -11.42 -8.75
CA SER A 108 -2.71 -12.76 -9.29
C SER A 108 -4.13 -13.28 -9.01
N GLN A 109 -4.56 -14.33 -9.73
CA GLN A 109 -5.88 -14.92 -9.48
C GLN A 109 -5.98 -15.56 -8.10
N SER A 110 -4.88 -16.03 -7.54
CA SER A 110 -4.82 -16.59 -6.18
C SER A 110 -5.00 -15.54 -5.09
N PHE A 111 -4.81 -14.24 -5.38
CA PHE A 111 -4.96 -13.18 -4.38
C PHE A 111 -6.38 -13.11 -3.82
N PHE A 112 -7.39 -13.26 -4.66
CA PHE A 112 -8.80 -13.16 -4.25
C PHE A 112 -9.22 -14.30 -3.29
N PRO A 113 -9.04 -15.59 -3.62
CA PRO A 113 -9.34 -16.67 -2.68
C PRO A 113 -8.42 -16.66 -1.45
N PHE A 114 -7.16 -16.21 -1.55
CA PHE A 114 -6.27 -15.98 -0.42
C PHE A 114 -6.88 -14.98 0.56
N CYS A 115 -7.30 -13.82 0.08
CA CYS A 115 -7.96 -12.82 0.91
C CYS A 115 -9.27 -13.35 1.50
N LYS A 116 -10.11 -14.01 0.69
CA LYS A 116 -11.41 -14.55 1.15
C LYS A 116 -11.24 -15.52 2.30
N GLU A 117 -10.36 -16.51 2.15
CA GLU A 117 -10.13 -17.53 3.17
C GLU A 117 -9.60 -16.92 4.48
N LEU A 118 -8.69 -15.95 4.38
CA LEU A 118 -8.09 -15.30 5.55
C LEU A 118 -9.00 -14.26 6.18
N LEU A 119 -9.81 -13.54 5.40
CA LEU A 119 -10.84 -12.65 5.92
C LEU A 119 -11.89 -13.41 6.74
N ASP A 120 -12.24 -14.62 6.32
CA ASP A 120 -13.13 -15.50 7.08
C ASP A 120 -12.45 -16.04 8.33
N ARG A 121 -11.23 -16.57 8.17
CA ARG A 121 -10.50 -17.23 9.25
C ARG A 121 -10.19 -16.31 10.42
N TYR A 122 -9.84 -15.06 10.15
CA TYR A 122 -9.42 -14.07 11.16
C TYR A 122 -10.44 -12.95 11.40
N ALA A 123 -11.72 -13.22 11.08
CA ALA A 123 -12.79 -12.22 11.21
C ALA A 123 -12.85 -11.61 12.62
N ASP A 124 -12.75 -12.44 13.65
CA ASP A 124 -12.87 -12.08 15.05
C ASP A 124 -11.52 -12.02 15.80
N ASP A 125 -10.41 -12.16 15.08
CA ASP A 125 -9.07 -12.14 15.71
C ASP A 125 -8.50 -10.72 15.71
N GLU A 126 -8.62 -10.05 16.85
CA GLU A 126 -8.16 -8.67 17.05
C GLU A 126 -6.64 -8.48 16.92
N ARG A 127 -5.85 -9.57 16.93
CA ARG A 127 -4.39 -9.51 16.72
C ARG A 127 -4.03 -9.23 15.26
N ILE A 128 -4.98 -9.45 14.33
CA ILE A 128 -4.75 -9.29 12.89
C ILE A 128 -5.50 -8.06 12.38
N GLY A 129 -4.75 -7.14 11.77
CA GLY A 129 -5.32 -5.90 11.24
C GLY A 129 -5.26 -5.80 9.71
N MET A 130 -4.47 -6.65 9.03
CA MET A 130 -4.28 -6.54 7.58
C MET A 130 -3.91 -7.88 6.96
N ILE A 131 -4.34 -8.10 5.72
CA ILE A 131 -3.88 -9.14 4.81
C ILE A 131 -3.20 -8.45 3.64
N ALA A 132 -1.88 -8.61 3.49
CA ALA A 132 -1.11 -8.00 2.41
C ALA A 132 -1.08 -8.92 1.17
N GLY A 133 -1.03 -8.32 -0.02
CA GLY A 133 -0.84 -9.05 -1.28
C GLY A 133 0.60 -9.02 -1.76
N PHE A 134 1.33 -7.95 -1.45
CA PHE A 134 2.70 -7.73 -1.91
C PHE A 134 3.73 -8.24 -0.90
N ASN A 135 4.58 -9.19 -1.33
CA ASN A 135 5.74 -9.65 -0.57
C ASN A 135 7.02 -9.08 -1.18
N SER A 136 7.74 -8.24 -0.42
CA SER A 136 8.96 -7.55 -0.86
C SER A 136 10.16 -8.47 -1.15
N ASP A 137 10.13 -9.72 -0.70
CA ASP A 137 11.13 -10.74 -1.00
C ASP A 137 10.82 -11.52 -2.28
N GLU A 138 9.61 -11.35 -2.86
CA GLU A 138 9.01 -12.15 -3.93
C GLU A 138 8.66 -13.56 -3.47
N VAL A 139 9.58 -14.27 -2.82
CA VAL A 139 9.39 -15.58 -2.20
C VAL A 139 10.14 -15.61 -0.87
N THR A 140 9.48 -16.05 0.19
CA THR A 140 10.05 -16.25 1.54
C THR A 140 10.17 -17.76 1.78
N PRO A 141 11.31 -18.39 1.42
CA PRO A 141 11.42 -19.84 1.31
C PRO A 141 11.57 -20.59 2.64
N ASP A 142 11.89 -19.90 3.71
CA ASP A 142 12.08 -20.43 5.06
C ASP A 142 10.77 -20.63 5.84
N VAL A 143 9.64 -20.24 5.26
CA VAL A 143 8.31 -20.45 5.82
C VAL A 143 7.66 -21.68 5.18
N PRO A 144 7.28 -22.72 5.96
CA PRO A 144 6.66 -23.94 5.42
C PRO A 144 5.19 -23.77 5.04
N ASP A 145 4.52 -22.76 5.60
CA ASP A 145 3.11 -22.44 5.39
C ASP A 145 2.94 -21.48 4.20
N ASP A 146 1.70 -21.19 3.81
CA ASP A 146 1.45 -20.34 2.65
C ASP A 146 1.47 -18.84 2.98
N TYR A 147 1.54 -18.50 4.28
CA TYR A 147 1.67 -17.15 4.80
C TYR A 147 2.32 -17.12 6.18
N PHE A 148 2.67 -15.93 6.65
CA PHE A 148 3.22 -15.65 7.97
C PHE A 148 2.76 -14.30 8.49
N PHE A 149 3.13 -13.96 9.74
CA PHE A 149 2.71 -12.72 10.40
C PHE A 149 3.89 -11.76 10.54
N THR A 150 3.64 -10.47 10.37
CA THR A 150 4.68 -9.45 10.43
C THR A 150 4.10 -8.09 10.81
N THR A 151 4.93 -7.20 11.37
CA THR A 151 4.60 -5.78 11.55
C THR A 151 5.08 -4.90 10.39
N VAL A 152 5.63 -5.52 9.34
CA VAL A 152 6.12 -4.82 8.14
C VAL A 152 5.30 -5.25 6.95
N PHE A 153 4.69 -4.30 6.28
CA PHE A 153 3.79 -4.54 5.15
C PHE A 153 3.93 -3.46 4.08
N SER A 154 3.34 -3.70 2.95
CA SER A 154 3.10 -2.75 1.86
C SER A 154 1.59 -2.63 1.66
N ILE A 155 1.17 -1.49 1.15
CA ILE A 155 -0.22 -1.18 0.82
C ILE A 155 -0.58 -1.56 -0.63
N TRP A 156 0.32 -2.17 -1.38
CA TRP A 156 0.08 -2.60 -2.75
C TRP A 156 -0.80 -3.85 -2.77
N GLY A 157 -2.12 -3.65 -2.92
CA GLY A 157 -3.12 -4.67 -2.84
C GLY A 157 -3.21 -5.34 -1.47
N TRP A 158 -4.29 -5.10 -0.75
CA TRP A 158 -4.46 -5.59 0.61
C TRP A 158 -5.95 -5.85 0.92
N ALA A 159 -6.22 -6.48 2.06
CA ALA A 159 -7.58 -6.63 2.57
C ALA A 159 -7.60 -6.42 4.09
N SER A 160 -8.77 -6.01 4.61
CA SER A 160 -8.99 -5.80 6.04
C SER A 160 -10.48 -5.85 6.39
N TRP A 161 -10.79 -5.48 7.61
CA TRP A 161 -12.11 -5.50 8.22
C TRP A 161 -12.52 -4.11 8.69
N ARG A 162 -13.84 -3.83 8.70
CA ARG A 162 -14.41 -2.59 9.25
C ARG A 162 -13.89 -2.30 10.66
N ARG A 163 -13.83 -3.33 11.54
CA ARG A 163 -13.32 -3.18 12.92
C ARG A 163 -11.94 -2.54 13.01
N VAL A 164 -11.09 -2.73 11.99
CA VAL A 164 -9.75 -2.13 11.92
C VAL A 164 -9.82 -0.70 11.38
N ILE A 165 -10.61 -0.48 10.32
CA ILE A 165 -10.76 0.83 9.69
C ILE A 165 -11.48 1.83 10.60
N ASP A 166 -12.37 1.35 11.48
CA ASP A 166 -13.07 2.20 12.45
C ASP A 166 -12.14 2.74 13.55
N GLN A 167 -11.00 2.07 13.78
CA GLN A 167 -9.95 2.51 14.72
C GLN A 167 -9.02 3.59 14.13
N TRP A 168 -9.20 3.98 12.88
CA TRP A 168 -8.34 4.98 12.24
C TRP A 168 -8.56 6.37 12.81
N ASP A 169 -7.47 6.96 13.29
CA ASP A 169 -7.42 8.31 13.84
C ASP A 169 -6.68 9.25 12.89
N SER A 170 -7.44 9.97 12.04
CA SER A 170 -6.91 10.96 11.11
C SER A 170 -6.38 12.22 11.79
N HIS A 171 -6.74 12.44 13.07
CA HIS A 171 -6.29 13.59 13.85
C HIS A 171 -5.02 13.31 14.66
N TYR A 172 -4.55 12.04 14.66
CA TYR A 172 -3.36 11.61 15.42
C TYR A 172 -3.45 12.04 16.89
N THR A 173 -4.61 11.82 17.53
CA THR A 173 -4.88 12.27 18.91
C THR A 173 -3.91 11.68 19.93
N PHE A 174 -3.33 10.50 19.65
CA PHE A 174 -2.30 9.89 20.47
C PHE A 174 -1.05 10.76 20.67
N LEU A 175 -0.78 11.73 19.77
CA LEU A 175 0.35 12.65 19.87
C LEU A 175 0.21 13.61 21.06
N ASP A 176 -1.01 13.82 21.55
CA ASP A 176 -1.30 14.71 22.67
C ASP A 176 -1.24 13.99 24.03
N ASP A 177 -1.16 12.64 24.02
CA ASP A 177 -0.94 11.84 25.22
C ASP A 177 0.55 11.52 25.42
N SER A 178 1.16 12.15 26.42
CA SER A 178 2.58 12.00 26.72
C SER A 178 2.97 10.57 27.13
N HIS A 179 2.06 9.82 27.76
CA HIS A 179 2.30 8.43 28.14
C HIS A 179 2.32 7.51 26.92
N THR A 180 1.30 7.58 26.07
CA THR A 180 1.24 6.83 24.80
C THR A 180 2.43 7.17 23.93
N MET A 181 2.81 8.44 23.82
CA MET A 181 4.00 8.86 23.06
C MET A 181 5.30 8.26 23.61
N GLN A 182 5.43 8.16 24.94
CA GLN A 182 6.59 7.50 25.53
C GLN A 182 6.61 6.01 25.21
N GLN A 183 5.47 5.32 25.33
CA GLN A 183 5.35 3.90 24.95
C GLN A 183 5.71 3.65 23.50
N VAL A 184 5.22 4.47 22.57
CA VAL A 184 5.55 4.39 21.13
C VAL A 184 7.04 4.60 20.89
N ARG A 185 7.65 5.59 21.55
CA ARG A 185 9.11 5.81 21.47
C ARG A 185 9.90 4.62 21.99
N ASP A 186 9.51 4.04 23.11
CA ASP A 186 10.19 2.89 23.69
C ASP A 186 10.04 1.64 22.83
N LEU A 187 8.87 1.42 22.24
CA LEU A 187 8.63 0.35 21.29
C LEU A 187 9.60 0.44 20.08
N TRP A 188 9.87 1.65 19.58
CA TRP A 188 10.77 1.86 18.44
C TRP A 188 12.24 1.99 18.81
N LYS A 189 12.56 2.42 20.03
CA LYS A 189 13.92 2.49 20.54
C LYS A 189 14.63 1.13 20.54
N LEU A 190 13.91 0.08 20.91
CA LEU A 190 14.41 -1.30 20.83
C LEU A 190 14.59 -1.81 19.40
N ARG A 191 14.04 -1.14 18.41
CA ARG A 191 13.98 -1.59 17.01
C ARG A 191 14.71 -0.68 16.03
N LEU A 192 15.48 0.29 16.51
CA LEU A 192 16.38 1.20 15.74
C LEU A 192 15.75 1.90 14.52
N TYR A 193 14.40 1.94 14.41
CA TYR A 193 13.88 2.08 13.06
C TYR A 193 13.03 3.30 12.76
N ARG A 194 12.42 4.02 13.64
CA ARG A 194 11.46 5.04 13.17
C ARG A 194 11.46 6.38 13.93
N PRO A 195 12.60 7.02 14.16
CA PRO A 195 12.58 8.37 14.72
C PRO A 195 11.77 9.33 13.84
N HIS A 196 11.82 9.13 12.49
CA HIS A 196 11.12 10.00 11.53
C HIS A 196 9.61 9.75 11.44
N LEU A 197 9.08 8.63 11.92
CA LEU A 197 7.65 8.35 11.79
C LEU A 197 6.80 9.24 12.68
N LEU A 198 7.27 9.55 13.89
CA LEU A 198 6.58 10.53 14.74
C LEU A 198 6.63 11.93 14.14
N ASP A 199 7.77 12.32 13.57
CA ASP A 199 7.88 13.60 12.85
C ASP A 199 6.92 13.64 11.65
N MET A 200 6.74 12.52 10.95
CA MET A 200 5.71 12.40 9.89
C MET A 200 4.30 12.56 10.45
N CYS A 201 3.96 11.91 11.57
CA CYS A 201 2.64 12.04 12.18
C CYS A 201 2.34 13.49 12.56
N TYR A 202 3.30 14.20 13.16
CA TYR A 202 3.15 15.64 13.43
C TYR A 202 2.93 16.45 12.15
N HIS A 203 3.75 16.20 11.12
CA HIS A 203 3.62 16.89 9.86
C HIS A 203 2.29 16.64 9.17
N HIS A 204 1.82 15.38 9.15
CA HIS A 204 0.55 15.00 8.56
C HIS A 204 -0.61 15.65 9.31
N ARG A 205 -0.60 15.63 10.64
CA ARG A 205 -1.58 16.34 11.47
C ARG A 205 -1.62 17.84 11.15
N ASP A 206 -0.46 18.48 11.14
CA ASP A 206 -0.34 19.92 10.91
C ASP A 206 -0.73 20.33 9.49
N SER A 207 -0.64 19.41 8.52
CA SER A 207 -1.08 19.66 7.13
C SER A 207 -2.60 19.65 6.97
N GLY A 208 -3.33 19.04 7.90
CA GLY A 208 -4.77 18.85 7.84
C GLY A 208 -5.23 17.91 6.71
N LYS A 209 -4.31 17.08 6.16
CA LYS A 209 -4.62 16.09 5.13
C LYS A 209 -4.57 14.69 5.71
N GLU A 210 -5.46 13.84 5.24
CA GLU A 210 -5.50 12.44 5.59
C GLU A 210 -4.47 11.65 4.76
N TYR A 211 -3.41 11.20 5.41
CA TYR A 211 -2.40 10.29 4.84
C TYR A 211 -2.70 8.88 5.36
N TYR A 212 -3.53 8.13 4.63
CA TYR A 212 -4.07 6.87 5.13
C TYR A 212 -2.99 5.85 5.49
N GLU A 213 -1.88 5.80 4.75
CA GLU A 213 -0.78 4.88 5.03
C GLU A 213 -0.23 5.05 6.46
N THR A 214 -0.02 6.30 6.86
CA THR A 214 0.49 6.62 8.21
C THR A 214 -0.59 6.40 9.27
N ILE A 215 -1.85 6.75 8.97
CA ILE A 215 -3.00 6.52 9.83
C ILE A 215 -3.18 5.02 10.07
N PHE A 216 -3.18 4.22 9.01
CA PHE A 216 -3.32 2.77 9.09
C PHE A 216 -2.16 2.12 9.85
N LEU A 217 -0.92 2.50 9.51
CA LEU A 217 0.26 2.01 10.21
C LEU A 217 0.20 2.32 11.71
N MET A 218 -0.17 3.54 12.08
CA MET A 218 -0.28 3.92 13.50
C MET A 218 -1.42 3.18 14.19
N SER A 219 -2.55 2.96 13.52
CA SER A 219 -3.63 2.13 14.05
C SER A 219 -3.12 0.72 14.40
N LEU A 220 -2.39 0.06 13.49
CA LEU A 220 -1.83 -1.27 13.76
C LEU A 220 -0.79 -1.24 14.90
N VAL A 221 0.06 -0.23 14.95
CA VAL A 221 1.09 -0.08 16.00
C VAL A 221 0.46 0.10 17.37
N LEU A 222 -0.51 1.01 17.51
CA LEU A 222 -1.18 1.34 18.77
C LEU A 222 -2.01 0.18 19.31
N ASN A 223 -2.54 -0.67 18.43
CA ASN A 223 -3.34 -1.84 18.80
C ASN A 223 -2.54 -3.15 18.81
N HIS A 224 -1.21 -3.11 18.62
CA HIS A 224 -0.35 -4.30 18.53
C HIS A 224 -0.79 -5.34 17.50
N GLN A 225 -1.37 -4.89 16.39
CA GLN A 225 -1.86 -5.76 15.34
C GLN A 225 -0.76 -6.15 14.36
N LEU A 226 -0.88 -7.35 13.82
CA LEU A 226 0.00 -7.91 12.80
C LEU A 226 -0.69 -7.87 11.42
N ALA A 227 0.12 -7.79 10.40
CA ALA A 227 -0.28 -8.08 9.03
C ALA A 227 0.01 -9.55 8.70
N ILE A 228 -0.87 -10.17 7.91
CA ILE A 228 -0.61 -11.43 7.23
C ILE A 228 0.13 -11.13 5.93
N MET A 229 1.25 -11.84 5.70
CA MET A 229 2.07 -11.72 4.50
C MET A 229 2.10 -13.07 3.78
N PRO A 230 1.73 -13.15 2.48
CA PRO A 230 1.87 -14.37 1.71
C PRO A 230 3.34 -14.74 1.53
N THR A 231 3.68 -16.03 1.54
CA THR A 231 5.07 -16.49 1.29
C THR A 231 5.53 -16.27 -0.14
N ARG A 232 4.60 -16.00 -1.05
CA ARG A 232 4.85 -15.68 -2.45
C ARG A 232 4.13 -14.40 -2.84
N ASN A 233 4.79 -13.54 -3.58
CA ASN A 233 4.19 -12.28 -4.04
C ASN A 233 2.94 -12.52 -4.89
N LEU A 234 1.82 -11.92 -4.51
CA LEU A 234 0.52 -12.06 -5.19
C LEU A 234 0.10 -10.81 -5.97
N VAL A 235 0.74 -9.67 -5.72
CA VAL A 235 0.39 -8.38 -6.35
C VAL A 235 1.63 -7.69 -6.88
N ASN A 236 1.54 -7.12 -8.08
CA ASN A 236 2.56 -6.25 -8.64
C ASN A 236 2.02 -4.83 -8.75
N ASN A 237 2.82 -3.85 -8.33
CA ASN A 237 2.52 -2.44 -8.56
C ASN A 237 3.22 -1.95 -9.83
N LEU A 238 2.45 -1.38 -10.76
CA LEU A 238 2.93 -0.83 -12.02
C LEU A 238 3.22 0.68 -11.94
N GLY A 239 3.04 1.30 -10.77
CA GLY A 239 3.05 2.76 -10.57
C GLY A 239 4.41 3.44 -10.70
N ALA A 240 5.51 2.72 -10.87
CA ALA A 240 6.83 3.33 -11.06
C ALA A 240 6.99 3.94 -12.46
N THR A 241 6.23 4.98 -12.75
CA THR A 241 6.25 5.73 -14.02
C THR A 241 6.60 7.19 -13.78
N PRO A 242 7.02 7.94 -14.81
CA PRO A 242 7.27 9.38 -14.67
C PRO A 242 6.07 10.19 -14.16
N ASP A 243 4.86 9.68 -14.34
CA ASP A 243 3.60 10.34 -13.96
C ASP A 243 3.10 9.90 -12.57
N SER A 244 3.87 9.08 -11.83
CA SER A 244 3.47 8.62 -10.50
C SER A 244 3.55 9.73 -9.46
N THR A 245 2.61 9.75 -8.52
CA THR A 245 2.53 10.77 -7.46
C THR A 245 3.68 10.63 -6.45
N HIS A 246 4.04 9.41 -6.07
CA HIS A 246 5.03 9.14 -5.04
C HIS A 246 6.41 8.75 -5.58
N TYR A 247 6.53 8.33 -6.84
CA TYR A 247 7.78 7.84 -7.40
C TYR A 247 7.99 8.27 -8.86
N ALA A 248 8.12 9.57 -9.08
CA ALA A 248 8.42 10.15 -10.41
C ALA A 248 9.86 9.84 -10.92
N ALA A 249 10.56 8.86 -10.33
CA ALA A 249 11.91 8.49 -10.71
C ALA A 249 11.89 7.41 -11.80
N ASN A 250 12.75 7.59 -12.80
CA ASN A 250 13.00 6.54 -13.79
C ASN A 250 13.52 5.28 -13.07
N LEU A 251 12.88 4.12 -13.24
CA LEU A 251 13.27 2.83 -12.65
C LEU A 251 14.77 2.55 -12.76
N ASN A 252 15.39 3.05 -13.82
CA ASN A 252 16.81 2.87 -14.07
C ASN A 252 17.73 3.68 -13.15
N THR A 253 17.23 4.70 -12.43
CA THR A 253 18.01 5.52 -11.49
C THR A 253 17.86 5.04 -10.06
N ILE A 254 16.82 4.26 -9.78
CA ILE A 254 16.55 3.66 -8.48
C ILE A 254 17.63 2.61 -8.14
N PRO A 255 18.11 2.53 -6.89
CA PRO A 255 18.98 1.44 -6.43
C PRO A 255 18.43 0.06 -6.75
N ALA A 256 19.28 -0.88 -7.15
CA ALA A 256 18.90 -2.17 -7.72
C ALA A 256 17.93 -2.96 -6.81
N ARG A 257 18.15 -2.94 -5.48
CA ARG A 257 17.27 -3.61 -4.51
C ARG A 257 15.86 -3.06 -4.50
N LEU A 258 15.70 -1.74 -4.57
CA LEU A 258 14.37 -1.10 -4.64
C LEU A 258 13.71 -1.31 -6.00
N ARG A 259 14.49 -1.23 -7.09
CA ARG A 259 14.00 -1.50 -8.43
C ARG A 259 13.40 -2.89 -8.56
N ARG A 260 13.97 -3.90 -7.86
CA ARG A 260 13.45 -5.27 -7.85
C ARG A 260 11.98 -5.32 -7.44
N MET A 261 11.53 -4.51 -6.48
CA MET A 261 10.14 -4.47 -6.01
C MET A 261 9.12 -4.22 -7.13
N TYR A 262 9.51 -3.46 -8.17
CA TYR A 262 8.66 -3.17 -9.33
C TYR A 262 8.79 -4.19 -10.47
N THR A 263 9.67 -5.17 -10.34
CA THR A 263 9.96 -6.17 -11.40
C THR A 263 9.76 -7.61 -10.93
N MET A 264 9.23 -7.80 -9.73
CA MET A 264 8.93 -9.11 -9.14
C MET A 264 7.85 -9.82 -9.94
N LYS A 265 7.87 -11.15 -9.88
CA LYS A 265 6.81 -11.98 -10.43
C LYS A 265 5.65 -12.07 -9.45
N ARG A 266 4.44 -12.18 -9.99
CA ARG A 266 3.27 -12.66 -9.27
C ARG A 266 3.28 -14.17 -9.33
N HIS A 267 2.87 -14.78 -8.24
CA HIS A 267 2.78 -16.24 -8.11
C HIS A 267 1.33 -16.63 -7.82
N ASP A 268 1.02 -17.89 -8.08
CA ASP A 268 -0.21 -18.52 -7.63
C ASP A 268 0.05 -19.41 -6.42
N LEU A 269 -0.97 -19.56 -5.58
CA LEU A 269 -1.00 -20.44 -4.44
C LEU A 269 -1.88 -21.65 -4.73
N GLN A 270 -1.68 -22.73 -3.96
CA GLN A 270 -2.55 -23.90 -3.97
C GLN A 270 -3.56 -23.79 -2.82
N PHE A 271 -4.78 -24.24 -3.06
CA PHE A 271 -5.84 -24.22 -2.06
C PHE A 271 -6.31 -25.64 -1.73
N PRO A 272 -6.74 -25.90 -0.47
CA PRO A 272 -6.82 -24.97 0.65
C PRO A 272 -5.42 -24.53 1.14
N LEU A 273 -5.36 -23.35 1.78
CA LEU A 273 -4.10 -22.82 2.31
C LEU A 273 -3.57 -23.68 3.47
N ARG A 274 -2.24 -23.76 3.56
CA ARG A 274 -1.55 -24.24 4.76
C ARG A 274 -1.40 -23.09 5.74
N HIS A 275 -1.95 -23.28 6.95
CA HIS A 275 -2.02 -22.25 7.97
C HIS A 275 -0.94 -22.43 9.03
N PRO A 276 -0.24 -21.35 9.46
CA PRO A 276 0.63 -21.40 10.62
C PRO A 276 -0.13 -21.83 11.88
N ALA A 277 0.50 -22.71 12.68
CA ALA A 277 -0.09 -23.18 13.93
C ALA A 277 -0.20 -22.07 14.99
N HIS A 278 0.65 -21.05 14.91
CA HIS A 278 0.73 -19.97 15.89
C HIS A 278 0.85 -18.60 15.21
N ILE A 279 0.29 -17.57 15.84
CA ILE A 279 0.40 -16.19 15.40
C ILE A 279 1.63 -15.58 16.08
N ILE A 280 2.78 -15.68 15.41
CA ILE A 280 4.07 -15.17 15.87
C ILE A 280 4.70 -14.34 14.75
N GLU A 281 5.22 -13.16 15.09
CA GLU A 281 5.90 -12.29 14.12
C GLU A 281 7.15 -12.96 13.54
N HIS A 282 7.29 -12.97 12.23
CA HIS A 282 8.46 -13.45 11.51
C HIS A 282 9.56 -12.40 11.51
N ILE A 283 10.44 -12.46 12.52
CA ILE A 283 11.47 -11.43 12.77
C ILE A 283 12.51 -11.38 11.64
N ALA A 284 12.91 -12.54 11.09
CA ALA A 284 13.92 -12.58 10.01
C ALA A 284 13.46 -11.81 8.75
N PHE A 285 12.20 -11.97 8.35
CA PHE A 285 11.60 -11.18 7.26
C PHE A 285 11.64 -9.68 7.57
N LYS A 286 11.22 -9.30 8.76
CA LYS A 286 11.23 -7.91 9.20
C LYS A 286 12.63 -7.29 9.13
N GLU A 287 13.65 -7.99 9.64
CA GLU A 287 15.03 -7.55 9.57
C GLU A 287 15.52 -7.42 8.12
N HIS A 288 15.13 -8.36 7.25
CA HIS A 288 15.46 -8.30 5.82
C HIS A 288 14.84 -7.05 5.17
N VAL A 289 13.56 -6.78 5.41
CA VAL A 289 12.88 -5.57 4.90
C VAL A 289 13.55 -4.30 5.41
N TYR A 290 13.96 -4.27 6.69
CA TYR A 290 14.68 -3.14 7.27
C TYR A 290 16.01 -2.89 6.57
N ARG A 291 16.77 -3.93 6.29
CA ARG A 291 18.03 -3.84 5.53
C ARG A 291 17.78 -3.39 4.07
N THR A 292 16.76 -3.96 3.44
CA THR A 292 16.39 -3.59 2.06
C THR A 292 15.99 -2.14 1.94
N ASN A 293 15.28 -1.59 2.93
CA ASN A 293 14.89 -0.18 2.96
C ASN A 293 15.93 0.73 3.64
N ALA A 294 17.05 0.15 4.10
CA ALA A 294 18.08 0.84 4.87
C ALA A 294 17.54 1.50 6.16
N TRP A 295 16.46 0.97 6.71
CA TRP A 295 15.85 1.45 7.94
C TRP A 295 16.67 1.01 9.16
N GLY A 296 17.11 1.96 9.99
CA GLY A 296 18.04 1.69 11.08
C GLY A 296 19.48 1.33 10.64
N HIS A 297 19.79 1.41 9.35
CA HIS A 297 21.10 1.07 8.79
C HIS A 297 21.73 2.27 8.07
N PRO A 298 22.36 3.22 8.79
CA PRO A 298 22.87 4.47 8.21
C PRO A 298 23.91 4.23 7.10
N TRP A 299 24.78 3.24 7.25
CA TRP A 299 25.78 2.91 6.24
C TRP A 299 25.17 2.36 4.95
N LEU A 300 24.13 1.56 5.03
CA LEU A 300 23.38 1.10 3.85
C LEU A 300 22.69 2.28 3.15
N LYS A 301 22.16 3.24 3.93
CA LYS A 301 21.59 4.46 3.38
C LYS A 301 22.62 5.29 2.61
N VAL A 302 23.84 5.39 3.14
CA VAL A 302 24.97 6.07 2.47
C VAL A 302 25.35 5.32 1.19
N ALA A 303 25.55 4.00 1.25
CA ALA A 303 25.88 3.18 0.07
C ALA A 303 24.85 3.31 -1.04
N ARG A 304 23.55 3.28 -0.71
CA ARG A 304 22.45 3.50 -1.66
C ARG A 304 22.49 4.89 -2.29
N SER A 305 22.83 5.90 -1.51
CA SER A 305 22.99 7.26 -2.02
C SER A 305 24.12 7.39 -3.04
N PHE A 306 25.22 6.65 -2.85
CA PHE A 306 26.30 6.57 -3.83
C PHE A 306 25.88 5.80 -5.09
N GLU A 307 25.15 4.68 -4.93
CA GLU A 307 24.62 3.93 -6.07
C GLU A 307 23.67 4.80 -6.92
N GLU A 308 22.76 5.52 -6.30
CA GLU A 308 21.85 6.45 -6.97
C GLU A 308 22.61 7.57 -7.69
N LEU A 309 23.60 8.17 -7.02
CA LEU A 309 24.47 9.18 -7.63
C LEU A 309 25.19 8.63 -8.85
N PHE A 310 25.78 7.44 -8.74
CA PHE A 310 26.49 6.79 -9.85
C PHE A 310 25.55 6.49 -11.02
N ASN A 311 24.35 5.96 -10.75
CA ASN A 311 23.35 5.69 -11.76
C ASN A 311 22.91 6.96 -12.51
N ASN A 312 22.76 8.08 -11.79
CA ASN A 312 22.40 9.37 -12.39
C ASN A 312 23.57 9.96 -13.20
N LEU A 313 24.80 9.88 -12.70
CA LEU A 313 26.02 10.33 -13.43
C LEU A 313 26.18 9.57 -14.75
N ARG A 314 26.10 8.23 -14.71
CA ARG A 314 26.24 7.38 -15.90
C ARG A 314 25.21 7.69 -16.99
N ARG A 315 24.05 8.28 -16.62
CA ARG A 315 22.95 8.61 -17.51
C ARG A 315 22.87 10.09 -17.89
N GLY A 316 23.78 10.92 -17.38
CA GLY A 316 23.79 12.36 -17.65
C GLY A 316 22.68 13.13 -16.98
N ASN A 317 22.06 12.60 -15.91
CA ASN A 317 20.95 13.23 -15.17
C ASN A 317 21.45 14.33 -14.19
N PHE A 318 22.22 15.28 -14.67
CA PHE A 318 22.85 16.33 -13.85
C PHE A 318 21.82 17.22 -13.13
N LYS A 319 20.64 17.40 -13.71
CA LYS A 319 19.55 18.17 -13.10
C LYS A 319 19.05 17.51 -11.80
N GLN A 320 18.87 16.21 -11.80
CA GLN A 320 18.44 15.44 -10.61
C GLN A 320 19.53 15.43 -9.54
N ILE A 321 20.80 15.30 -9.94
CA ILE A 321 21.95 15.39 -9.02
C ILE A 321 21.97 16.77 -8.34
N GLY A 322 21.83 17.85 -9.10
CA GLY A 322 21.79 19.21 -8.55
C GLY A 322 20.62 19.44 -7.59
N GLN A 323 19.47 18.82 -7.87
CA GLN A 323 18.30 18.89 -7.00
C GLN A 323 18.50 18.09 -5.70
N ALA A 324 19.09 16.88 -5.78
CA ALA A 324 19.41 16.05 -4.62
C ALA A 324 20.44 16.73 -3.69
N ILE A 325 21.45 17.39 -4.26
CA ILE A 325 22.44 18.16 -3.49
C ILE A 325 21.78 19.36 -2.80
N ARG A 326 20.92 20.12 -3.49
CA ARG A 326 20.18 21.24 -2.90
C ARG A 326 19.28 20.78 -1.75
N ASN A 327 18.54 19.71 -1.93
CA ASN A 327 17.65 19.18 -0.89
C ASN A 327 18.45 18.76 0.36
N ARG A 328 19.60 18.09 0.19
CA ARG A 328 20.49 17.74 1.31
C ARG A 328 21.08 18.96 1.98
N TRP A 329 21.49 19.95 1.22
CA TRP A 329 21.98 21.22 1.77
C TRP A 329 20.91 21.94 2.61
N HIS A 330 19.67 21.96 2.14
CA HIS A 330 18.55 22.54 2.88
C HIS A 330 18.26 21.80 4.19
N ILE A 331 18.36 20.45 4.18
CA ILE A 331 18.22 19.64 5.40
C ILE A 331 19.34 19.96 6.39
N LEU A 332 20.58 20.02 5.94
CA LEU A 332 21.76 20.29 6.79
C LEU A 332 21.77 21.72 7.35
N THR A 333 21.23 22.67 6.62
CA THR A 333 21.20 24.10 7.02
C THR A 333 19.94 24.47 7.79
N GLY A 334 19.03 23.53 8.08
CA GLY A 334 17.79 23.79 8.80
C GLY A 334 16.77 24.62 8.01
N LYS A 335 17.03 24.88 6.72
CA LYS A 335 16.14 25.68 5.85
C LYS A 335 14.97 24.87 5.25
N ASN A 336 14.94 23.56 5.44
CA ASN A 336 13.79 22.73 5.12
C ASN A 336 13.37 21.94 6.37
N LYS A 337 12.49 22.55 7.15
CA LYS A 337 11.52 21.77 7.90
C LYS A 337 10.42 21.45 6.88
N TYR A 338 10.47 20.26 6.33
CA TYR A 338 9.43 19.60 5.56
C TYR A 338 8.44 20.51 4.80
N LYS A 339 8.69 20.72 3.50
CA LYS A 339 7.67 21.13 2.51
C LYS A 339 7.43 19.98 1.57
#